data_43bdf5725985f09fbbfc3f847dc5f943
#
_entry.id   43bdf5725985f09fbbfc3f847dc5f943
#
_cell.length_a   1.000
_cell.length_b   1.000
_cell.length_c   1.000
_cell.angle_alpha   90.00
_cell.angle_beta   90.00
_cell.angle_gamma   90.00
#
_symmetry.space_group_name_H-M   'P 1'
#
loop_
_entity.id
_entity.type
_entity.pdbx_description
1 polymer ?
#
loop_
_entity_poly.entity_id
_entity_poly.type
_entity_poly.pdbx_seq_one_letter_code
_entity_poly.pdbx_strand_id
1 'polypeptide(L)'
;MRAGSKVVCVDDRFPPEILIYYNGLPIKDRTYTVRGMGVGISHKGEPGEIVVYLAEIENPRSAKPPHPERGFAEWRFREIEPPKEAEEIEELEMASWLVS
;
A
#
# COMPACT_ATOMS: atom_id res chain seq x y z
N MET A 1 -7.06 -4.72 2.84
CA MET A 1 -6.34 -3.56 2.29
C MET A 1 -6.22 -3.75 0.79
N ARG A 2 -6.53 -2.73 0.03
CA ARG A 2 -6.50 -2.78 -1.45
C ARG A 2 -6.36 -1.37 -2.01
N ALA A 3 -6.22 -1.24 -3.34
CA ALA A 3 -6.12 0.07 -3.98
C ALA A 3 -7.30 0.96 -3.60
N GLY A 4 -7.02 2.18 -3.18
CA GLY A 4 -8.01 3.13 -2.69
C GLY A 4 -8.19 3.14 -1.17
N SER A 5 -7.72 2.12 -0.46
CA SER A 5 -7.80 2.07 1.01
C SER A 5 -7.01 3.21 1.64
N LYS A 6 -7.55 3.78 2.72
CA LYS A 6 -6.81 4.68 3.59
C LYS A 6 -6.16 3.86 4.70
N VAL A 7 -4.89 4.11 4.92
CA VAL A 7 -4.08 3.37 5.90
C VAL A 7 -3.28 4.33 6.76
N VAL A 8 -2.99 3.91 7.99
CA VAL A 8 -2.07 4.63 8.87
C VAL A 8 -0.79 3.82 9.00
N CYS A 9 0.36 4.48 8.93
CA CYS A 9 1.64 3.83 9.17
C CYS A 9 1.78 3.55 10.66
N VAL A 10 2.03 2.29 11.01
CA VAL A 10 2.20 1.88 12.41
C VAL A 10 3.64 1.49 12.75
N ASP A 11 4.49 1.32 11.75
CA ASP A 11 5.91 1.00 11.95
C ASP A 11 6.74 1.67 10.86
N ASP A 12 7.55 2.65 11.26
CA ASP A 12 8.46 3.38 10.36
C ASP A 12 9.94 3.07 10.64
N ARG A 13 10.21 1.96 11.31
CA ARG A 13 11.58 1.53 11.62
C ARG A 13 12.18 0.80 10.42
N PHE A 14 12.84 1.56 9.56
CA PHE A 14 13.51 1.04 8.38
C PHE A 14 15.02 0.92 8.61
N PRO A 15 15.66 -0.16 8.14
CA PRO A 15 17.11 -0.27 8.21
C PRO A 15 17.78 0.85 7.40
N PRO A 16 18.86 1.46 7.90
CA PRO A 16 19.53 2.55 7.17
C PRO A 16 20.00 2.19 5.75
N GLU A 17 20.37 0.94 5.54
CA GLU A 17 20.85 0.47 4.25
C GLU A 17 19.82 0.52 3.13
N ILE A 18 18.54 0.58 3.45
CA ILE A 18 17.50 0.65 2.41
C ILE A 18 17.27 2.07 1.90
N LEU A 19 17.75 3.09 2.60
CA LEU A 19 17.50 4.48 2.25
C LEU A 19 18.00 4.84 0.84
N ILE A 20 19.02 4.15 0.36
CA ILE A 20 19.55 4.38 -0.99
C ILE A 20 18.61 3.88 -2.08
N TYR A 21 17.65 3.02 -1.75
CA TYR A 21 16.71 2.42 -2.70
C TYR A 21 15.35 3.12 -2.74
N TYR A 22 15.08 4.03 -1.81
CA TYR A 22 13.77 4.66 -1.67
C TYR A 22 13.88 6.19 -1.81
N ASN A 23 12.93 6.78 -2.53
CA ASN A 23 12.82 8.23 -2.64
C ASN A 23 12.15 8.85 -1.40
N GLY A 24 11.30 8.08 -0.74
CA GLY A 24 10.64 8.51 0.48
C GLY A 24 10.17 7.32 1.28
N LEU A 25 9.98 7.53 2.57
CA LEU A 25 9.53 6.50 3.51
C LEU A 25 8.29 7.00 4.25
N PRO A 26 7.33 6.10 4.55
CA PRO A 26 6.18 6.49 5.35
C PRO A 26 6.60 6.82 6.79
N ILE A 27 5.83 7.69 7.42
CA ILE A 27 6.09 8.16 8.78
C ILE A 27 4.99 7.62 9.69
N LYS A 28 5.39 7.06 10.82
CA LYS A 28 4.47 6.53 11.81
C LYS A 28 3.39 7.54 12.19
N ASP A 29 2.17 7.06 12.33
CA ASP A 29 0.97 7.82 12.68
C ASP A 29 0.44 8.73 11.58
N ARG A 30 1.07 8.78 10.41
CA ARG A 30 0.53 9.49 9.26
C ARG A 30 -0.35 8.57 8.42
N THR A 31 -1.33 9.18 7.77
CA THR A 31 -2.29 8.50 6.90
C THR A 31 -1.83 8.57 5.45
N TYR A 32 -1.99 7.45 4.74
CA TYR A 32 -1.64 7.33 3.34
C TYR A 32 -2.76 6.65 2.58
N THR A 33 -2.73 6.77 1.24
CA THR A 33 -3.69 6.09 0.36
C THR A 33 -2.97 4.98 -0.39
N VAL A 34 -3.51 3.78 -0.34
CA VAL A 34 -2.96 2.65 -1.10
C VAL A 34 -3.28 2.85 -2.59
N ARG A 35 -2.24 2.88 -3.43
CA ARG A 35 -2.37 2.98 -4.87
C ARG A 35 -2.47 1.60 -5.51
N GLY A 36 -1.84 0.62 -4.92
CA GLY A 36 -1.83 -0.76 -5.39
C GLY A 36 -1.08 -1.64 -4.43
N MET A 37 -1.09 -2.94 -4.73
CA MET A 37 -0.38 -3.94 -3.94
C MET A 37 0.34 -4.91 -4.85
N GLY A 38 1.36 -5.58 -4.32
CA GLY A 38 2.12 -6.55 -5.07
C GLY A 38 2.85 -7.51 -4.15
N VAL A 39 3.65 -8.37 -4.76
CA VAL A 39 4.53 -9.28 -4.02
C VAL A 39 5.94 -8.69 -4.07
N GLY A 40 6.49 -8.38 -2.90
CA GLY A 40 7.83 -7.84 -2.78
C GLY A 40 8.89 -8.92 -2.95
N ILE A 41 10.08 -8.47 -3.35
CA ILE A 41 11.25 -9.33 -3.42
C ILE A 41 12.18 -8.89 -2.31
N SER A 42 12.57 -9.81 -1.42
CA SER A 42 13.50 -9.50 -0.34
C SER A 42 14.87 -9.14 -0.90
N HIS A 43 15.72 -8.54 -0.07
CA HIS A 43 17.10 -8.25 -0.45
C HIS A 43 17.90 -9.52 -0.83
N LYS A 44 17.42 -10.70 -0.42
CA LYS A 44 18.00 -12.00 -0.82
C LYS A 44 17.45 -12.50 -2.16
N GLY A 45 16.53 -11.75 -2.78
CA GLY A 45 15.92 -12.15 -4.04
C GLY A 45 14.77 -13.15 -3.91
N GLU A 46 14.29 -13.39 -2.69
CA GLU A 46 13.18 -14.31 -2.44
C GLU A 46 11.84 -13.56 -2.52
N PRO A 47 10.85 -14.06 -3.30
CA PRO A 47 9.50 -13.50 -3.30
C PRO A 47 8.73 -13.95 -2.07
N GLY A 48 7.66 -13.25 -1.74
CA GLY A 48 6.71 -13.76 -0.77
C GLY A 48 6.13 -12.77 0.21
N GLU A 49 6.68 -11.59 0.33
CA GLU A 49 6.09 -10.58 1.21
C GLU A 49 5.14 -9.67 0.43
N ILE A 50 3.92 -9.49 0.96
CA ILE A 50 2.98 -8.56 0.35
C ILE A 50 3.42 -7.15 0.66
N VAL A 51 3.50 -6.32 -0.38
CA VAL A 51 3.86 -4.91 -0.27
C VAL A 51 2.73 -4.02 -0.74
N VAL A 52 2.67 -2.81 -0.19
CA VAL A 52 1.73 -1.78 -0.62
C VAL A 52 2.49 -0.66 -1.30
N TYR A 53 1.85 -0.07 -2.31
CA TYR A 53 2.32 1.13 -3.00
C TYR A 53 1.42 2.28 -2.57
N LEU A 54 2.03 3.41 -2.22
CA LEU A 54 1.32 4.57 -1.71
C LEU A 54 1.16 5.64 -2.79
N ALA A 55 0.02 6.31 -2.81
CA ALA A 55 -0.22 7.40 -3.75
C ALA A 55 0.70 8.59 -3.48
N GLU A 56 1.04 8.81 -2.22
CA GLU A 56 1.83 9.96 -1.77
C GLU A 56 3.34 9.77 -1.93
N ILE A 57 3.78 8.54 -2.14
CA ILE A 57 5.21 8.21 -2.24
C ILE A 57 5.44 7.28 -3.43
N GLU A 58 6.28 7.71 -4.38
CA GLU A 58 6.67 6.89 -5.52
C GLU A 58 8.15 6.54 -5.39
N ASN A 59 8.47 5.26 -5.49
CA ASN A 59 9.83 4.76 -5.33
C ASN A 59 10.38 4.16 -6.62
N PRO A 60 11.73 4.07 -6.77
CA PRO A 60 12.35 3.45 -7.92
C PRO A 60 12.00 1.98 -8.03
N ARG A 61 12.10 1.44 -9.24
CA ARG A 61 11.92 0.01 -9.49
C ARG A 61 13.11 -0.79 -9.00
N SER A 62 12.85 -2.04 -8.61
CA SER A 62 13.92 -2.96 -8.25
C SER A 62 14.84 -3.22 -9.44
N ALA A 63 16.15 -3.38 -9.18
CA ALA A 63 17.11 -3.75 -10.21
C ALA A 63 16.95 -5.20 -10.68
N LYS A 64 16.28 -6.05 -9.89
CA LYS A 64 16.07 -7.46 -10.22
C LYS A 64 14.77 -7.67 -10.98
N PRO A 65 14.75 -8.52 -12.03
CA PRO A 65 13.49 -8.84 -12.73
C PRO A 65 12.45 -9.45 -11.78
N PRO A 66 11.17 -9.15 -11.97
CA PRO A 66 10.54 -8.38 -13.06
C PRO A 66 10.56 -6.85 -12.93
N HIS A 67 11.44 -6.29 -12.15
CA HIS A 67 11.63 -4.84 -11.93
C HIS A 67 10.39 -4.14 -11.35
N PRO A 68 9.75 -4.69 -10.28
CA PRO A 68 8.62 -4.02 -9.66
C PRO A 68 9.08 -2.74 -8.97
N GLU A 69 8.16 -1.78 -8.84
CA GLU A 69 8.39 -0.64 -7.97
C GLU A 69 8.62 -1.15 -6.54
N ARG A 70 9.53 -0.49 -5.82
CA ARG A 70 9.79 -0.85 -4.42
C ARG A 70 8.64 -0.38 -3.55
N GLY A 71 7.92 -1.32 -2.95
CA GLY A 71 6.82 -1.03 -2.05
C GLY A 71 7.23 -1.18 -0.58
N PHE A 72 6.25 -1.06 0.29
CA PHE A 72 6.44 -1.20 1.73
C PHE A 72 5.66 -2.41 2.23
N ALA A 73 6.22 -3.14 3.20
CA ALA A 73 5.56 -4.30 3.79
C ALA A 73 4.16 -3.95 4.32
N GLU A 74 3.18 -4.78 4.00
CA GLU A 74 1.79 -4.56 4.41
C GLU A 74 1.64 -4.42 5.94
N TRP A 75 2.38 -5.20 6.71
CA TRP A 75 2.29 -5.17 8.18
C TRP A 75 2.70 -3.84 8.81
N ARG A 76 3.35 -2.95 8.04
CA ARG A 76 3.70 -1.61 8.52
C ARG A 76 2.51 -0.65 8.56
N PHE A 77 1.35 -1.11 8.07
CA PHE A 77 0.16 -0.27 7.93
C PHE A 77 -1.06 -0.94 8.53
N ARG A 78 -2.01 -0.12 8.96
CA ARG A 78 -3.33 -0.56 9.38
C ARG A 78 -4.37 0.18 8.56
N GLU A 79 -5.32 -0.55 7.98
CA GLU A 79 -6.42 0.06 7.23
C GLU A 79 -7.36 0.79 8.18
N ILE A 80 -7.70 2.04 7.82
CA ILE A 80 -8.62 2.87 8.60
C ILE A 80 -9.89 3.20 7.82
N GLU A 81 -9.84 3.18 6.49
CA GLU A 81 -11.02 3.38 5.65
C GLU A 81 -10.91 2.51 4.40
N PRO A 82 -12.02 1.84 3.98
CA PRO A 82 -12.04 1.10 2.71
C PRO A 82 -12.03 2.06 1.52
N PRO A 83 -11.80 1.55 0.30
CA PRO A 83 -11.87 2.38 -0.90
C PRO A 83 -13.24 3.03 -1.06
N LYS A 84 -13.27 4.29 -1.47
CA LYS A 84 -14.52 5.03 -1.68
C LYS A 84 -15.44 4.38 -2.70
N GLU A 85 -14.88 3.78 -3.74
CA GLU A 85 -15.64 3.07 -4.76
C GLU A 85 -16.47 1.94 -4.18
N ALA A 86 -15.93 1.21 -3.19
CA ALA A 86 -16.66 0.14 -2.51
C ALA A 86 -17.83 0.70 -1.70
N GLU A 87 -17.65 1.84 -1.03
CA GLU A 87 -18.71 2.49 -0.28
C GLU A 87 -19.82 2.99 -1.22
N GLU A 88 -19.46 3.61 -2.33
CA GLU A 88 -20.42 4.08 -3.33
C GLU A 88 -21.25 2.93 -3.90
N ILE A 89 -20.63 1.79 -4.19
CA ILE A 89 -21.32 0.60 -4.69
C ILE A 89 -22.30 0.08 -3.63
N GLU A 90 -21.90 0.01 -2.38
CA GLU A 90 -22.77 -0.41 -1.28
C GLU A 90 -23.98 0.50 -1.13
N GLU A 91 -23.79 1.81 -1.18
CA GLU A 91 -24.87 2.79 -1.11
C GLU A 91 -25.84 2.65 -2.28
N LEU A 92 -25.33 2.45 -3.49
CA LEU A 92 -26.15 2.25 -4.67
C LEU A 92 -26.96 0.94 -4.58
N GLU A 93 -26.39 -0.12 -4.09
CA GLU A 93 -27.07 -1.39 -3.87
C GLU A 93 -28.17 -1.24 -2.82
N MET A 94 -27.91 -0.57 -1.72
CA MET A 94 -28.90 -0.30 -0.68
C MET A 94 -30.05 0.55 -1.21
N ALA A 95 -29.75 1.60 -1.98
CA ALA A 95 -30.75 2.45 -2.61
C ALA A 95 -31.63 1.66 -3.58
N SER A 96 -31.05 0.74 -4.32
CA SER A 96 -31.76 -0.15 -5.24
C SER A 96 -32.77 -1.02 -4.49
N TRP A 97 -32.40 -1.52 -3.32
CA TRP A 97 -33.30 -2.32 -2.47
C TRP A 97 -34.46 -1.51 -1.95
N LEU A 98 -34.24 -0.25 -1.61
CA LEU A 98 -35.27 0.63 -1.09
C LEU A 98 -36.30 1.05 -2.15
N VAL A 99 -35.89 1.08 -3.41
CA VAL A 99 -36.75 1.50 -4.54
C VAL A 99 -37.58 0.35 -5.09
N SER A 100 -37.13 -0.86 -4.89
CA SER A 100 -37.83 -2.06 -5.34
C SER A 100 -38.79 -2.59 -4.30
#